data_60dac763d1ea0cfc2803c42e08cec2eb
#
_entry.id   60dac763d1ea0cfc2803c42e08cec2eb
#
_cell.length_a   1.000
_cell.length_b   1.000
_cell.length_c   1.000
_cell.angle_alpha   90.00
_cell.angle_beta   90.00
_cell.angle_gamma   90.00
#
_symmetry.space_group_name_H-M   'P 1'
#
loop_
_entity.id
_entity.type
_entity.pdbx_description
1 polymer ?
#
loop_
_entity_poly.entity_id
_entity_poly.type
_entity_poly.pdbx_seq_one_letter_code
_entity_poly.pdbx_strand_id
1 'polypeptide(L)'
;NSDLFHGGLTPTLGELIVAKRETGMPVMTMVRPREGGFCYTQAEFDTAIEDAKLLLHHGADGLVFGFLHPNGTIDLERTRVLAKLAREAGKESVFHRAIDVVPDWREALDALIELGITRVLTSGQEPDVSLGTGTVREMIEYAAGRIQILPGAGITARNMDRIIQETGCSQIHLAAHKQVTDASVNNNRSIYYGGCLYPPEDRFQMIDSGYIGGMVQRLPEQG
;
A
#
# COMPACT_ATOMS: atom_id res chain seq x y z
N ASN A 1 -6.50 0.88 3.49
CA ASN A 1 -6.53 -0.58 3.54
C ASN A 1 -7.05 -1.06 4.88
N SER A 2 -7.61 -2.26 4.91
CA SER A 2 -7.92 -3.05 6.09
C SER A 2 -6.88 -4.16 6.29
N ASP A 3 -6.97 -4.89 7.39
CA ASP A 3 -6.21 -6.10 7.66
C ASP A 3 -4.68 -5.99 7.37
N LEU A 4 -4.05 -5.05 8.06
CA LEU A 4 -2.60 -4.82 7.91
C LEU A 4 -1.74 -6.00 8.36
N PHE A 5 -2.28 -6.87 9.23
CA PHE A 5 -1.60 -8.09 9.66
C PHE A 5 -1.33 -9.03 8.47
N HIS A 6 -2.24 -9.10 7.50
CA HIS A 6 -2.07 -9.85 6.25
C HIS A 6 -1.54 -8.99 5.08
N GLY A 7 -0.94 -7.86 5.37
CA GLY A 7 -0.29 -6.99 4.39
C GLY A 7 -1.21 -5.95 3.73
N GLY A 8 -2.40 -5.75 4.25
CA GLY A 8 -3.38 -4.78 3.76
C GLY A 8 -4.27 -5.33 2.65
N LEU A 9 -5.56 -5.36 2.89
CA LEU A 9 -6.60 -5.77 1.96
C LEU A 9 -7.48 -4.58 1.54
N THR A 10 -8.39 -4.81 0.60
CA THR A 10 -9.43 -3.83 0.23
C THR A 10 -10.17 -3.37 1.48
N PRO A 11 -10.25 -2.07 1.79
CA PRO A 11 -11.00 -1.57 2.92
C PRO A 11 -12.50 -1.69 2.65
N THR A 12 -13.30 -1.70 3.70
CA THR A 12 -14.74 -1.55 3.52
C THR A 12 -15.07 -0.16 2.97
N LEU A 13 -16.17 -0.08 2.24
CA LEU A 13 -16.64 1.21 1.72
C LEU A 13 -16.92 2.22 2.85
N GLY A 14 -17.42 1.72 4.01
CA GLY A 14 -17.63 2.53 5.20
C GLY A 14 -16.35 3.17 5.74
N GLU A 15 -15.22 2.43 5.74
CA GLU A 15 -13.92 2.98 6.15
C GLU A 15 -13.49 4.13 5.24
N LEU A 16 -13.63 3.99 3.92
CA LEU A 16 -13.33 5.06 2.98
C LEU A 16 -14.18 6.31 3.25
N ILE A 17 -15.50 6.14 3.32
CA ILE A 17 -16.44 7.26 3.50
C ILE A 17 -16.15 8.00 4.81
N VAL A 18 -15.95 7.28 5.90
CA VAL A 18 -15.62 7.89 7.20
C VAL A 18 -14.27 8.58 7.16
N ALA A 19 -13.23 7.93 6.62
CA ALA A 19 -11.91 8.54 6.52
C ALA A 19 -11.94 9.86 5.73
N LYS A 20 -12.61 9.88 4.58
CA LYS A 20 -12.77 11.10 3.78
C LYS A 20 -13.50 12.21 4.53
N ARG A 21 -14.59 11.86 5.20
CA ARG A 21 -15.42 12.82 5.95
C ARG A 21 -14.66 13.44 7.13
N GLU A 22 -13.94 12.61 7.90
CA GLU A 22 -13.31 13.03 9.14
C GLU A 22 -11.97 13.74 8.93
N THR A 23 -11.24 13.42 7.84
CA THR A 23 -9.89 13.95 7.66
C THR A 23 -9.76 15.00 6.57
N GLY A 24 -10.62 14.95 5.55
CA GLY A 24 -10.46 15.76 4.34
C GLY A 24 -9.20 15.44 3.51
N MET A 25 -8.40 14.46 3.92
CA MET A 25 -7.14 14.09 3.25
C MET A 25 -7.41 13.30 1.96
N PRO A 26 -6.48 13.34 0.99
CA PRO A 26 -6.51 12.40 -0.12
C PRO A 26 -6.38 10.96 0.39
N VAL A 27 -7.23 10.06 -0.11
CA VAL A 27 -7.25 8.64 0.29
C VAL A 27 -7.00 7.75 -0.91
N MET A 28 -5.81 7.11 -0.93
CA MET A 28 -5.47 6.05 -1.87
C MET A 28 -5.98 4.71 -1.31
N THR A 29 -6.90 4.04 -1.99
CA THR A 29 -7.53 2.81 -1.50
C THR A 29 -6.89 1.58 -2.08
N MET A 30 -6.58 0.61 -1.21
CA MET A 30 -6.12 -0.71 -1.63
C MET A 30 -7.23 -1.46 -2.35
N VAL A 31 -6.90 -2.08 -3.47
CA VAL A 31 -7.71 -3.06 -4.20
C VAL A 31 -6.95 -4.38 -4.21
N ARG A 32 -7.17 -5.17 -3.18
CA ARG A 32 -6.52 -6.46 -2.94
C ARG A 32 -7.52 -7.40 -2.26
N PRO A 33 -8.10 -8.35 -3.00
CA PRO A 33 -9.25 -9.15 -2.52
C PRO A 33 -8.89 -10.20 -1.46
N ARG A 34 -7.63 -10.59 -1.34
CA ARG A 34 -7.14 -11.57 -0.35
C ARG A 34 -5.67 -11.40 -0.02
N GLU A 35 -5.22 -12.04 1.04
CA GLU A 35 -3.81 -12.19 1.43
C GLU A 35 -3.03 -13.10 0.45
N GLY A 36 -1.74 -13.26 0.72
CA GLY A 36 -0.81 -14.06 -0.06
C GLY A 36 -0.30 -13.32 -1.29
N GLY A 37 0.05 -14.08 -2.34
CA GLY A 37 0.63 -13.56 -3.58
C GLY A 37 -0.36 -12.81 -4.47
N PHE A 38 0.13 -12.36 -5.62
CA PHE A 38 -0.55 -11.39 -6.49
C PHE A 38 -1.03 -12.01 -7.81
N CYS A 39 -1.05 -13.34 -7.92
CA CYS A 39 -1.62 -14.07 -9.04
C CYS A 39 -3.04 -14.51 -8.68
N TYR A 40 -4.04 -13.83 -9.22
CA TYR A 40 -5.44 -14.00 -8.85
C TYR A 40 -6.20 -14.85 -9.85
N THR A 41 -7.26 -15.53 -9.37
CA THR A 41 -8.26 -16.16 -10.24
C THR A 41 -9.08 -15.11 -10.97
N GLN A 42 -9.89 -15.55 -11.95
CA GLN A 42 -10.78 -14.60 -12.64
C GLN A 42 -11.84 -14.01 -11.71
N ALA A 43 -12.41 -14.81 -10.81
CA ALA A 43 -13.41 -14.32 -9.84
C ALA A 43 -12.83 -13.29 -8.86
N GLU A 44 -11.59 -13.47 -8.42
CA GLU A 44 -10.90 -12.49 -7.57
C GLU A 44 -10.60 -11.19 -8.34
N PHE A 45 -10.25 -11.30 -9.61
CA PHE A 45 -10.04 -10.13 -10.45
C PHE A 45 -11.34 -9.39 -10.75
N ASP A 46 -12.43 -10.09 -11.02
CA ASP A 46 -13.76 -9.49 -11.19
C ASP A 46 -14.20 -8.77 -9.91
N THR A 47 -13.93 -9.36 -8.74
CA THR A 47 -14.15 -8.71 -7.44
C THR A 47 -13.34 -7.42 -7.32
N ALA A 48 -12.05 -7.45 -7.69
CA ALA A 48 -11.20 -6.27 -7.65
C ALA A 48 -11.71 -5.14 -8.57
N ILE A 49 -12.27 -5.47 -9.73
CA ILE A 49 -12.89 -4.48 -10.64
C ILE A 49 -14.10 -3.81 -9.99
N GLU A 50 -14.99 -4.59 -9.38
CA GLU A 50 -16.19 -4.04 -8.73
C GLU A 50 -15.82 -3.20 -7.50
N ASP A 51 -14.87 -3.67 -6.67
CA ASP A 51 -14.31 -2.87 -5.56
C ASP A 51 -13.74 -1.54 -6.06
N ALA A 52 -12.92 -1.56 -7.12
CA ALA A 52 -12.33 -0.36 -7.69
C ALA A 52 -13.38 0.66 -8.15
N LYS A 53 -14.43 0.20 -8.84
CA LYS A 53 -15.54 1.05 -9.28
C LYS A 53 -16.26 1.69 -8.11
N LEU A 54 -16.61 0.91 -7.09
CA LEU A 54 -17.30 1.38 -5.91
C LEU A 54 -16.46 2.38 -5.12
N LEU A 55 -15.18 2.09 -4.90
CA LEU A 55 -14.27 2.98 -4.19
C LEU A 55 -14.09 4.32 -4.91
N LEU A 56 -13.89 4.30 -6.23
CA LEU A 56 -13.79 5.52 -7.04
C LEU A 56 -15.09 6.33 -7.01
N HIS A 57 -16.24 5.66 -7.16
CA HIS A 57 -17.56 6.31 -7.08
C HIS A 57 -17.80 7.02 -5.75
N HIS A 58 -17.28 6.45 -4.64
CA HIS A 58 -17.44 7.01 -3.30
C HIS A 58 -16.26 7.88 -2.84
N GLY A 59 -15.46 8.37 -3.77
CA GLY A 59 -14.52 9.46 -3.53
C GLY A 59 -13.11 9.05 -3.17
N ALA A 60 -12.68 7.82 -3.48
CA ALA A 60 -11.26 7.48 -3.46
C ALA A 60 -10.47 8.43 -4.38
N ASP A 61 -9.32 8.89 -3.92
CA ASP A 61 -8.44 9.77 -4.70
C ASP A 61 -7.44 8.99 -5.54
N GLY A 62 -7.37 7.69 -5.36
CA GLY A 62 -6.61 6.77 -6.16
C GLY A 62 -6.80 5.32 -5.74
N LEU A 63 -6.30 4.43 -6.58
CA LEU A 63 -6.32 2.99 -6.38
C LEU A 63 -4.91 2.46 -6.17
N VAL A 64 -4.74 1.53 -5.23
CA VAL A 64 -3.49 0.82 -4.97
C VAL A 64 -3.69 -0.65 -5.28
N PHE A 65 -2.96 -1.20 -6.24
CA PHE A 65 -3.14 -2.58 -6.71
C PHE A 65 -1.84 -3.16 -7.27
N GLY A 66 -1.86 -4.45 -7.63
CA GLY A 66 -0.77 -5.12 -8.33
C GLY A 66 -1.16 -6.55 -8.69
N PHE A 67 -0.92 -6.93 -9.94
CA PHE A 67 -1.25 -8.22 -10.51
C PHE A 67 0.00 -8.82 -11.14
N LEU A 68 0.27 -10.08 -10.81
CA LEU A 68 1.41 -10.82 -11.36
C LEU A 68 0.93 -12.12 -12.01
N HIS A 69 1.66 -12.56 -13.00
CA HIS A 69 1.59 -13.92 -13.52
C HIS A 69 2.27 -14.93 -12.57
N PRO A 70 2.04 -16.24 -12.72
CA PRO A 70 2.71 -17.26 -11.90
C PRO A 70 4.25 -17.25 -11.98
N ASN A 71 4.82 -16.70 -13.06
CA ASN A 71 6.27 -16.53 -13.24
C ASN A 71 6.83 -15.25 -12.58
N GLY A 72 5.98 -14.48 -11.88
CA GLY A 72 6.37 -13.24 -11.19
C GLY A 72 6.40 -11.99 -12.08
N THR A 73 6.15 -12.08 -13.39
CA THR A 73 6.06 -10.89 -14.24
C THR A 73 4.73 -10.18 -14.06
N ILE A 74 4.67 -8.88 -14.38
CA ILE A 74 3.44 -8.09 -14.26
C ILE A 74 2.38 -8.62 -15.24
N ASP A 75 1.17 -8.85 -14.74
CA ASP A 75 -0.02 -9.07 -15.57
C ASP A 75 -0.48 -7.72 -16.14
N LEU A 76 0.04 -7.39 -17.32
CA LEU A 76 -0.22 -6.11 -17.98
C LEU A 76 -1.68 -5.91 -18.36
N GLU A 77 -2.39 -6.97 -18.68
CA GLU A 77 -3.80 -6.89 -19.09
C GLU A 77 -4.65 -6.45 -17.89
N ARG A 78 -4.51 -7.13 -16.76
CA ARG A 78 -5.25 -6.81 -15.53
C ARG A 78 -4.83 -5.46 -14.96
N THR A 79 -3.54 -5.16 -14.95
CA THR A 79 -3.00 -3.87 -14.49
C THR A 79 -3.58 -2.71 -15.32
N ARG A 80 -3.66 -2.88 -16.65
CA ARG A 80 -4.25 -1.88 -17.56
C ARG A 80 -5.71 -1.57 -17.24
N VAL A 81 -6.49 -2.58 -16.87
CA VAL A 81 -7.92 -2.39 -16.55
C VAL A 81 -8.09 -1.45 -15.36
N LEU A 82 -7.38 -1.68 -14.25
CA LEU A 82 -7.50 -0.83 -13.07
C LEU A 82 -6.85 0.54 -13.27
N ALA A 83 -5.72 0.61 -13.97
CA ALA A 83 -5.09 1.88 -14.34
C ALA A 83 -6.03 2.74 -15.19
N LYS A 84 -6.76 2.12 -16.14
CA LYS A 84 -7.75 2.80 -16.96
C LYS A 84 -8.92 3.32 -16.12
N LEU A 85 -9.47 2.53 -15.20
CA LEU A 85 -10.56 2.97 -14.31
C LEU A 85 -10.13 4.19 -13.47
N ALA A 86 -8.95 4.18 -12.88
CA ALA A 86 -8.43 5.32 -12.12
C ALA A 86 -8.27 6.56 -13.01
N ARG A 87 -7.65 6.41 -14.19
CA ARG A 87 -7.43 7.51 -15.13
C ARG A 87 -8.74 8.11 -15.65
N GLU A 88 -9.73 7.29 -16.01
CA GLU A 88 -11.05 7.76 -16.47
C GLU A 88 -11.83 8.52 -15.39
N ALA A 89 -11.57 8.18 -14.12
CA ALA A 89 -12.09 8.90 -12.96
C ALA A 89 -11.28 10.18 -12.62
N GLY A 90 -10.18 10.45 -13.33
CA GLY A 90 -9.27 11.56 -13.00
C GLY A 90 -8.51 11.33 -11.68
N LYS A 91 -8.22 10.08 -11.34
CA LYS A 91 -7.61 9.65 -10.07
C LYS A 91 -6.25 8.99 -10.29
N GLU A 92 -5.44 8.94 -9.21
CA GLU A 92 -4.13 8.31 -9.23
C GLU A 92 -4.21 6.78 -9.22
N SER A 93 -3.13 6.15 -9.70
CA SER A 93 -2.93 4.72 -9.61
C SER A 93 -1.56 4.41 -9.02
N VAL A 94 -1.52 3.50 -8.06
CA VAL A 94 -0.31 3.08 -7.37
C VAL A 94 -0.13 1.58 -7.56
N PHE A 95 1.01 1.17 -8.12
CA PHE A 95 1.37 -0.24 -8.12
C PHE A 95 2.08 -0.56 -6.79
N HIS A 96 1.53 -1.49 -6.04
CA HIS A 96 2.02 -1.80 -4.68
C HIS A 96 3.27 -2.69 -4.70
N ARG A 97 3.65 -3.22 -3.53
CA ARG A 97 4.86 -4.03 -3.33
C ARG A 97 4.94 -5.34 -4.15
N ALA A 98 3.99 -5.64 -5.02
CA ALA A 98 4.16 -6.70 -6.02
C ALA A 98 5.41 -6.47 -6.90
N ILE A 99 5.87 -5.23 -7.07
CA ILE A 99 7.13 -4.89 -7.73
C ILE A 99 8.35 -5.50 -7.02
N ASP A 100 8.26 -5.74 -5.70
CA ASP A 100 9.38 -6.25 -4.92
C ASP A 100 9.69 -7.73 -5.18
N VAL A 101 8.80 -8.44 -5.88
CA VAL A 101 8.98 -9.86 -6.22
C VAL A 101 9.06 -10.12 -7.73
N VAL A 102 9.13 -9.09 -8.56
CA VAL A 102 9.33 -9.28 -10.01
C VAL A 102 10.77 -9.69 -10.32
N PRO A 103 11.00 -10.47 -11.40
CA PRO A 103 12.35 -10.88 -11.79
C PRO A 103 13.27 -9.72 -12.20
N ASP A 104 12.73 -8.74 -12.92
CA ASP A 104 13.42 -7.55 -13.37
C ASP A 104 12.57 -6.30 -13.10
N TRP A 105 13.01 -5.47 -12.16
CA TRP A 105 12.30 -4.26 -11.79
C TRP A 105 12.39 -3.16 -12.85
N ARG A 106 13.44 -3.18 -13.74
CA ARG A 106 13.57 -2.18 -14.80
C ARG A 106 12.52 -2.41 -15.88
N GLU A 107 12.40 -3.64 -16.35
CA GLU A 107 11.33 -4.03 -17.28
C GLU A 107 9.95 -3.75 -16.70
N ALA A 108 9.78 -4.05 -15.40
CA ALA A 108 8.52 -3.78 -14.70
C ALA A 108 8.22 -2.27 -14.63
N LEU A 109 9.19 -1.42 -14.32
CA LEU A 109 8.99 0.04 -14.30
C LEU A 109 8.64 0.58 -15.68
N ASP A 110 9.34 0.16 -16.74
CA ASP A 110 9.02 0.61 -18.10
C ASP A 110 7.58 0.24 -18.48
N ALA A 111 7.15 -0.98 -18.18
CA ALA A 111 5.78 -1.42 -18.42
C ALA A 111 4.74 -0.60 -17.63
N LEU A 112 5.02 -0.29 -16.36
CA LEU A 112 4.13 0.53 -15.52
C LEU A 112 4.06 1.99 -16.02
N ILE A 113 5.18 2.53 -16.49
CA ILE A 113 5.23 3.87 -17.10
C ILE A 113 4.38 3.91 -18.38
N GLU A 114 4.49 2.91 -19.25
CA GLU A 114 3.68 2.80 -20.47
C GLU A 114 2.18 2.68 -20.17
N LEU A 115 1.81 2.02 -19.05
CA LEU A 115 0.42 1.93 -18.60
C LEU A 115 -0.10 3.22 -17.95
N GLY A 116 0.78 4.19 -17.71
CA GLY A 116 0.42 5.46 -17.06
C GLY A 116 0.16 5.32 -15.56
N ILE A 117 0.80 4.37 -14.91
CA ILE A 117 0.79 4.26 -13.44
C ILE A 117 1.49 5.49 -12.86
N THR A 118 0.89 6.13 -11.86
CA THR A 118 1.42 7.38 -11.30
C THR A 118 2.51 7.14 -10.28
N ARG A 119 2.45 6.02 -9.54
CA ARG A 119 3.37 5.75 -8.42
C ARG A 119 3.62 4.26 -8.23
N VAL A 120 4.82 3.92 -7.74
CA VAL A 120 5.19 2.55 -7.33
C VAL A 120 5.60 2.55 -5.86
N LEU A 121 4.96 1.72 -5.05
CA LEU A 121 5.35 1.45 -3.66
C LEU A 121 6.33 0.27 -3.64
N THR A 122 7.51 0.47 -3.09
CA THR A 122 8.57 -0.54 -3.07
C THR A 122 9.39 -0.51 -1.79
N SER A 123 9.98 -1.63 -1.44
CA SER A 123 11.06 -1.74 -0.44
C SER A 123 12.45 -1.95 -1.07
N GLY A 124 12.55 -1.81 -2.40
CA GLY A 124 13.78 -2.07 -3.13
C GLY A 124 14.09 -3.55 -3.29
N GLN A 125 13.05 -4.40 -3.44
CA GLN A 125 13.13 -5.86 -3.53
C GLN A 125 13.69 -6.54 -2.26
N GLU A 126 13.61 -5.87 -1.12
CA GLU A 126 14.08 -6.36 0.17
C GLU A 126 12.92 -6.51 1.16
N PRO A 127 13.05 -7.33 2.21
CA PRO A 127 12.02 -7.44 3.24
C PRO A 127 11.71 -6.12 3.94
N ASP A 128 12.73 -5.27 4.12
CA ASP A 128 12.69 -3.96 4.77
C ASP A 128 13.42 -2.94 3.89
N VAL A 129 12.84 -1.77 3.70
CA VAL A 129 13.41 -0.73 2.83
C VAL A 129 14.79 -0.24 3.30
N SER A 130 15.11 -0.37 4.59
CA SER A 130 16.44 -0.01 5.09
C SER A 130 17.57 -0.88 4.55
N LEU A 131 17.24 -2.05 4.00
CA LEU A 131 18.16 -2.93 3.28
C LEU A 131 18.17 -2.63 1.78
N GLY A 132 17.05 -2.10 1.25
CA GLY A 132 16.84 -1.85 -0.18
C GLY A 132 17.11 -0.41 -0.63
N THR A 133 17.71 0.46 0.20
CA THR A 133 17.91 1.89 -0.14
C THR A 133 18.70 2.10 -1.42
N GLY A 134 19.70 1.25 -1.69
CA GLY A 134 20.49 1.28 -2.94
C GLY A 134 19.62 1.05 -4.17
N THR A 135 18.82 -0.01 -4.16
CA THR A 135 17.90 -0.34 -5.26
C THR A 135 16.83 0.75 -5.43
N VAL A 136 16.28 1.28 -4.33
CA VAL A 136 15.30 2.37 -4.39
C VAL A 136 15.91 3.62 -5.05
N ARG A 137 17.14 3.98 -4.71
CA ARG A 137 17.85 5.09 -5.37
C ARG A 137 18.01 4.83 -6.87
N GLU A 138 18.47 3.63 -7.26
CA GLU A 138 18.57 3.26 -8.67
C GLU A 138 17.22 3.33 -9.39
N MET A 139 16.12 2.90 -8.74
CA MET A 139 14.76 3.02 -9.29
C MET A 139 14.37 4.49 -9.50
N ILE A 140 14.67 5.37 -8.55
CA ILE A 140 14.40 6.81 -8.67
C ILE A 140 15.18 7.42 -9.84
N GLU A 141 16.48 7.12 -9.93
CA GLU A 141 17.35 7.60 -11.02
C GLU A 141 16.84 7.07 -12.38
N TYR A 142 16.51 5.77 -12.46
CA TYR A 142 15.99 5.14 -13.68
C TYR A 142 14.63 5.71 -14.10
N ALA A 143 13.74 5.90 -13.13
CA ALA A 143 12.42 6.49 -13.37
C ALA A 143 12.52 7.90 -13.95
N ALA A 144 13.53 8.68 -13.56
CA ALA A 144 13.78 10.03 -14.05
C ALA A 144 12.53 10.92 -14.08
N GLY A 145 11.67 10.81 -13.04
CA GLY A 145 10.42 11.55 -12.92
C GLY A 145 9.25 11.04 -13.77
N ARG A 146 9.43 10.00 -14.58
CA ARG A 146 8.34 9.42 -15.41
C ARG A 146 7.27 8.70 -14.58
N ILE A 147 7.64 8.20 -13.42
CA ILE A 147 6.78 7.56 -12.42
C ILE A 147 7.35 7.89 -11.04
N GLN A 148 6.50 8.07 -10.04
CA GLN A 148 6.93 8.35 -8.68
C GLN A 148 7.34 7.05 -7.98
N ILE A 149 8.48 7.05 -7.30
CA ILE A 149 8.92 5.94 -6.46
C ILE A 149 8.66 6.28 -5.00
N LEU A 150 7.88 5.42 -4.33
CA LEU A 150 7.43 5.59 -2.95
C LEU A 150 8.07 4.50 -2.08
N PRO A 151 9.16 4.79 -1.35
CA PRO A 151 9.75 3.82 -0.44
C PRO A 151 8.81 3.49 0.73
N GLY A 152 8.72 2.21 1.08
CA GLY A 152 7.90 1.72 2.19
C GLY A 152 8.36 0.36 2.70
N ALA A 153 7.76 -0.10 3.78
CA ALA A 153 8.10 -1.24 4.62
C ALA A 153 9.27 -0.96 5.58
N GLY A 154 8.96 -1.03 6.87
CA GLY A 154 9.95 -0.89 7.95
C GLY A 154 10.39 0.55 8.25
N ILE A 155 9.77 1.58 7.68
CA ILE A 155 10.10 2.97 8.00
C ILE A 155 9.61 3.31 9.41
N THR A 156 10.51 3.85 10.22
CA THR A 156 10.28 4.27 11.60
C THR A 156 10.91 5.64 11.84
N ALA A 157 10.57 6.28 12.96
CA ALA A 157 11.23 7.53 13.37
C ALA A 157 12.75 7.42 13.54
N ARG A 158 13.30 6.21 13.68
CA ARG A 158 14.74 5.98 13.87
C ARG A 158 15.52 5.93 12.55
N ASN A 159 14.90 5.42 11.47
CA ASN A 159 15.57 5.19 10.20
C ASN A 159 15.11 6.12 9.07
N MET A 160 14.02 6.88 9.27
CA MET A 160 13.40 7.73 8.26
C MET A 160 14.39 8.69 7.60
N ASP A 161 15.12 9.46 8.39
CA ASP A 161 16.04 10.47 7.88
C ASP A 161 17.17 9.85 7.04
N ARG A 162 17.70 8.71 7.51
CA ARG A 162 18.70 7.93 6.76
C ARG A 162 18.14 7.44 5.44
N ILE A 163 16.93 6.86 5.43
CA ILE A 163 16.30 6.35 4.21
C ILE A 163 16.08 7.48 3.20
N ILE A 164 15.58 8.63 3.64
CA ILE A 164 15.40 9.80 2.77
C ILE A 164 16.74 10.25 2.19
N GLN A 165 17.78 10.36 3.02
CA GLN A 165 19.11 10.77 2.58
C GLN A 165 19.74 9.78 1.60
N GLU A 166 19.65 8.48 1.88
CA GLU A 166 20.27 7.43 1.04
C GLU A 166 19.56 7.25 -0.29
N THR A 167 18.23 7.41 -0.32
CA THR A 167 17.43 7.18 -1.54
C THR A 167 17.22 8.44 -2.37
N GLY A 168 17.22 9.62 -1.73
CA GLY A 168 16.84 10.89 -2.37
C GLY A 168 15.34 10.99 -2.69
N CYS A 169 14.50 10.17 -2.03
CA CYS A 169 13.06 10.18 -2.27
C CYS A 169 12.39 11.46 -1.77
N SER A 170 11.33 11.89 -2.47
CA SER A 170 10.49 13.05 -2.08
C SER A 170 9.27 12.66 -1.26
N GLN A 171 9.02 11.38 -1.06
CA GLN A 171 7.87 10.84 -0.33
C GLN A 171 8.21 9.50 0.30
N ILE A 172 7.53 9.15 1.38
CA ILE A 172 7.69 7.88 2.08
C ILE A 172 6.33 7.28 2.45
N HIS A 173 6.25 5.96 2.50
CA HIS A 173 5.10 5.23 3.01
C HIS A 173 5.44 4.57 4.34
N LEU A 174 4.67 4.87 5.36
CA LEU A 174 4.86 4.27 6.67
C LEU A 174 3.51 3.85 7.28
N ALA A 175 3.59 2.89 8.20
CA ALA A 175 2.49 2.51 9.06
C ALA A 175 2.99 2.54 10.51
N ALA A 176 2.23 3.17 11.38
CA ALA A 176 2.50 3.20 12.81
C ALA A 176 1.26 2.76 13.56
N HIS A 177 1.40 1.76 14.41
CA HIS A 177 0.31 1.17 15.15
C HIS A 177 0.61 1.20 16.63
N LYS A 178 -0.43 1.39 17.43
CA LYS A 178 -0.43 1.14 18.86
C LYS A 178 -1.44 0.04 19.18
N GLN A 179 -1.11 -0.75 20.18
CA GLN A 179 -2.02 -1.76 20.69
C GLN A 179 -3.07 -1.12 21.60
N VAL A 180 -4.33 -1.47 21.40
CA VAL A 180 -5.46 -1.02 22.23
C VAL A 180 -6.12 -2.24 22.83
N THR A 181 -6.51 -2.14 24.11
CA THR A 181 -7.22 -3.20 24.82
C THR A 181 -8.72 -3.11 24.53
N ASP A 182 -9.33 -4.23 24.24
CA ASP A 182 -10.79 -4.39 24.18
C ASP A 182 -11.26 -5.26 25.36
N ALA A 183 -12.04 -4.69 26.24
CA ALA A 183 -12.54 -5.38 27.42
C ALA A 183 -13.78 -6.24 27.16
N SER A 184 -14.37 -6.18 25.97
CA SER A 184 -15.65 -6.86 25.66
C SER A 184 -15.57 -8.39 25.75
N VAL A 185 -14.37 -8.96 25.61
CA VAL A 185 -14.13 -10.41 25.66
C VAL A 185 -13.68 -10.92 27.04
N ASN A 186 -13.55 -10.04 28.03
CA ASN A 186 -13.00 -10.39 29.34
C ASN A 186 -13.80 -11.45 30.12
N ASN A 187 -15.11 -11.56 29.87
CA ASN A 187 -15.96 -12.52 30.56
C ASN A 187 -15.68 -13.98 30.16
N ASN A 188 -15.16 -14.22 28.96
CA ASN A 188 -14.76 -15.55 28.53
C ASN A 188 -13.58 -15.48 27.54
N ARG A 189 -12.38 -15.47 28.09
CA ARG A 189 -11.12 -15.40 27.32
C ARG A 189 -10.70 -16.72 26.67
N SER A 190 -11.49 -17.78 26.84
CA SER A 190 -11.23 -19.07 26.18
C SER A 190 -11.81 -19.14 24.77
N ILE A 191 -12.59 -18.15 24.36
CA ILE A 191 -13.20 -18.08 23.03
C ILE A 191 -12.26 -17.30 22.10
N TYR A 192 -11.99 -17.89 20.96
CA TYR A 192 -11.21 -17.29 19.87
C TYR A 192 -12.08 -17.25 18.61
N TYR A 193 -12.13 -16.08 17.97
CA TYR A 193 -12.92 -15.87 16.76
C TYR A 193 -12.11 -16.09 15.50
N GLY A 194 -10.78 -15.90 15.56
CA GLY A 194 -9.88 -16.15 14.47
C GLY A 194 -9.37 -17.60 14.40
N GLY A 195 -8.72 -17.95 13.30
CA GLY A 195 -8.13 -19.29 13.10
C GLY A 195 -6.82 -19.54 13.87
N CYS A 196 -6.32 -18.57 14.61
CA CYS A 196 -5.11 -18.68 15.43
C CYS A 196 -5.24 -17.89 16.74
N LEU A 197 -4.38 -18.23 17.71
CA LEU A 197 -4.40 -17.62 19.05
C LEU A 197 -3.75 -16.22 19.11
N TYR A 198 -3.27 -15.72 18.00
CA TYR A 198 -2.63 -14.42 17.94
C TYR A 198 -3.11 -13.66 16.69
N PRO A 199 -3.40 -12.36 16.81
CA PRO A 199 -3.40 -11.56 18.05
C PRO A 199 -4.47 -12.05 19.04
N PRO A 200 -4.29 -11.83 20.37
CA PRO A 200 -5.30 -12.21 21.35
C PRO A 200 -6.56 -11.35 21.19
N GLU A 201 -7.73 -11.93 21.48
CA GLU A 201 -9.03 -11.29 21.21
C GLU A 201 -9.29 -10.03 22.07
N ASP A 202 -8.57 -9.86 23.19
CA ASP A 202 -8.67 -8.67 24.04
C ASP A 202 -7.83 -7.47 23.59
N ARG A 203 -7.24 -7.53 22.40
CA ARG A 203 -6.36 -6.49 21.86
C ARG A 203 -6.51 -6.34 20.36
N PHE A 204 -6.38 -5.10 19.89
CA PHE A 204 -6.33 -4.79 18.46
C PHE A 204 -5.35 -3.66 18.19
N GLN A 205 -4.96 -3.50 16.95
CA GLN A 205 -4.06 -2.44 16.52
C GLN A 205 -4.85 -1.25 15.99
N MET A 206 -4.47 -0.06 16.45
CA MET A 206 -4.93 1.21 15.91
C MET A 206 -3.76 2.00 15.34
N ILE A 207 -4.04 2.87 14.38
CA ILE A 207 -3.05 3.84 13.89
C ILE A 207 -2.64 4.76 15.04
N ASP A 208 -1.34 4.94 15.21
CA ASP A 208 -0.77 5.91 16.16
C ASP A 208 -0.58 7.27 15.48
N SER A 209 -1.63 8.08 15.49
CA SER A 209 -1.60 9.42 14.88
C SER A 209 -0.58 10.35 15.53
N GLY A 210 -0.31 10.19 16.83
CA GLY A 210 0.71 10.98 17.53
C GLY A 210 2.12 10.66 17.04
N TYR A 211 2.44 9.39 16.88
CA TYR A 211 3.72 8.96 16.33
C TYR A 211 3.90 9.44 14.88
N ILE A 212 2.88 9.28 14.03
CA ILE A 212 2.92 9.77 12.64
C ILE A 212 3.09 11.29 12.61
N GLY A 213 2.33 12.03 13.41
CA GLY A 213 2.45 13.49 13.49
C GLY A 213 3.85 13.94 13.86
N GLY A 214 4.50 13.28 14.82
CA GLY A 214 5.89 13.55 15.17
C GLY A 214 6.89 13.26 14.04
N MET A 215 6.62 12.28 13.20
CA MET A 215 7.45 12.00 12.02
C MET A 215 7.25 13.04 10.92
N VAL A 216 6.00 13.44 10.66
CA VAL A 216 5.66 14.46 9.64
C VAL A 216 6.35 15.80 9.96
N GLN A 217 6.41 16.20 11.23
CA GLN A 217 7.10 17.44 11.65
C GLN A 217 8.61 17.43 11.37
N ARG A 218 9.22 16.28 11.14
CA ARG A 218 10.65 16.13 10.81
C ARG A 218 10.93 16.15 9.32
N LEU A 219 9.89 16.06 8.49
CA LEU A 219 10.07 16.17 7.05
C LEU A 219 10.41 17.60 6.66
N PRO A 220 11.29 17.81 5.67
CA PRO A 220 11.57 19.15 5.16
C PRO A 220 10.29 19.76 4.59
N GLU A 221 10.11 21.07 4.80
CA GLU A 221 9.01 21.81 4.18
C GLU A 221 9.10 21.65 2.66
N GLN A 222 7.98 21.26 2.06
CA GLN A 222 7.91 21.22 0.59
C GLN A 222 7.86 22.67 0.09
N GLY A 223 8.96 23.11 -0.52
CA GLY A 223 9.06 24.43 -1.15
C GLY A 223 8.25 24.51 -2.48
#